data_bb69dadc90e2a6be80e3ed8a1f8b5b0a
#
_entry.id   bb69dadc90e2a6be80e3ed8a1f8b5b0a
#
_cell.length_a   1.000
_cell.length_b   1.000
_cell.length_c   1.000
_cell.angle_alpha   90.00
_cell.angle_beta   90.00
_cell.angle_gamma   90.00
#
_symmetry.space_group_name_H-M   'P 1'
#
loop_
_entity.id
_entity.type
_entity.pdbx_description
1 polymer ?
#
loop_
_entity_poly.entity_id
_entity_poly.type
_entity_poly.pdbx_seq_one_letter_code
_entity_poly.pdbx_strand_id
1 'polypeptide(L)'
;MNEKSAEQLLLQREVKPTAVRVLVLRELQHAGVACSLTDLEARLQTVDKSSIFRTLTHFLSHHLVHIVEDGSGQKKYALCMENCHCGEPFHEAMDDLHVHFACERCHRTYCLTGLPIPHVPLPEGFRLHTADFVLHGWCPECARFAAETQE
;
A
#
# COMPACT_ATOMS: atom_id res chain seq x y z
N MET A 1 -1.67 -14.82 16.51
CA MET A 1 -1.07 -14.86 15.18
C MET A 1 0.33 -14.27 15.26
N ASN A 2 1.34 -15.03 14.88
CA ASN A 2 2.71 -14.53 14.83
C ASN A 2 2.86 -13.63 13.59
N GLU A 3 2.83 -12.31 13.80
CA GLU A 3 3.32 -11.40 12.77
C GLU A 3 4.80 -11.73 12.52
N LYS A 4 5.14 -11.98 11.26
CA LYS A 4 6.53 -12.19 10.87
C LYS A 4 7.32 -10.93 11.19
N SER A 5 8.50 -11.09 11.77
CA SER A 5 9.36 -9.94 12.03
C SER A 5 9.78 -9.26 10.71
N ALA A 6 10.13 -7.99 10.77
CA ALA A 6 10.61 -7.26 9.60
C ALA A 6 11.81 -7.96 8.96
N GLU A 7 12.72 -8.47 9.77
CA GLU A 7 13.91 -9.21 9.33
C GLU A 7 13.53 -10.48 8.56
N GLN A 8 12.54 -11.23 9.04
CA GLN A 8 12.06 -12.45 8.39
C GLN A 8 11.41 -12.13 7.04
N LEU A 9 10.60 -11.07 6.97
CA LEU A 9 9.97 -10.63 5.71
C LEU A 9 11.01 -10.19 4.68
N LEU A 10 12.03 -9.45 5.11
CA LEU A 10 13.13 -9.03 4.24
C LEU A 10 13.85 -10.24 3.64
N LEU A 11 14.22 -11.21 4.48
CA LEU A 11 14.90 -12.41 4.01
C LEU A 11 14.06 -13.27 3.07
N GLN A 12 12.76 -13.38 3.32
CA GLN A 12 11.82 -14.10 2.44
C GLN A 12 11.72 -13.48 1.04
N ARG A 13 11.97 -12.19 0.93
CA ARG A 13 11.95 -11.45 -0.34
C ARG A 13 13.36 -11.18 -0.88
N GLU A 14 14.34 -11.94 -0.39
CA GLU A 14 15.74 -11.83 -0.82
C GLU A 14 16.35 -10.44 -0.64
N VAL A 15 15.88 -9.73 0.38
CA VAL A 15 16.39 -8.41 0.74
C VAL A 15 17.26 -8.54 1.99
N LYS A 16 18.51 -8.13 1.87
CA LYS A 16 19.43 -8.12 3.03
C LYS A 16 18.94 -7.14 4.10
N PRO A 17 18.75 -7.57 5.34
CA PRO A 17 18.39 -6.68 6.43
C PRO A 17 19.53 -5.69 6.72
N THR A 18 19.19 -4.41 6.71
CA THR A 18 20.03 -3.31 7.18
C THR A 18 19.21 -2.50 8.17
N ALA A 19 19.86 -1.69 9.01
CA ALA A 19 19.15 -0.89 10.02
C ALA A 19 18.04 -0.04 9.38
N VAL A 20 18.31 0.66 8.29
CA VAL A 20 17.33 1.51 7.60
C VAL A 20 16.18 0.67 7.02
N ARG A 21 16.48 -0.45 6.37
CA ARG A 21 15.46 -1.33 5.79
C ARG A 21 14.53 -1.92 6.85
N VAL A 22 15.09 -2.34 7.97
CA VAL A 22 14.30 -2.86 9.09
C VAL A 22 13.41 -1.77 9.67
N LEU A 23 13.94 -0.56 9.88
CA LEU A 23 13.16 0.57 10.41
C LEU A 23 12.01 0.94 9.49
N VAL A 24 12.26 1.09 8.18
CA VAL A 24 11.21 1.44 7.21
C VAL A 24 10.14 0.35 7.15
N LEU A 25 10.52 -0.92 7.12
CA LEU A 25 9.55 -2.00 7.06
C LEU A 25 8.72 -2.12 8.34
N ARG A 26 9.33 -1.97 9.51
CA ARG A 26 8.61 -1.93 10.80
C ARG A 26 7.60 -0.79 10.84
N GLU A 27 7.97 0.37 10.33
CA GLU A 27 7.06 1.51 10.32
C GLU A 27 5.84 1.26 9.41
N LEU A 28 6.05 0.65 8.24
CA LEU A 28 4.96 0.23 7.37
C LEU A 28 4.05 -0.84 8.01
N GLN A 29 4.64 -1.81 8.71
CA GLN A 29 3.88 -2.81 9.47
C GLN A 29 3.06 -2.16 10.58
N HIS A 30 3.67 -1.25 11.33
CA HIS A 30 3.01 -0.55 12.45
C HIS A 30 1.89 0.37 11.97
N ALA A 31 2.07 1.04 10.85
CA ALA A 31 1.06 1.93 10.28
C ALA A 31 -0.20 1.18 9.86
N GLY A 32 -0.07 -0.03 9.30
CA GLY A 32 -1.18 -0.83 8.83
C GLY A 32 -1.99 -0.22 7.67
N VAL A 33 -1.50 0.88 7.11
CA VAL A 33 -2.11 1.62 5.99
C VAL A 33 -1.02 2.03 5.00
N ALA A 34 -1.40 2.41 3.80
CA ALA A 34 -0.46 2.96 2.84
C ALA A 34 0.13 4.29 3.34
N CYS A 35 1.44 4.44 3.24
CA CYS A 35 2.17 5.64 3.68
C CYS A 35 2.86 6.32 2.51
N SER A 36 2.79 7.64 2.47
CA SER A 36 3.61 8.45 1.55
C SER A 36 5.06 8.55 2.05
N LEU A 37 5.96 8.97 1.17
CA LEU A 37 7.34 9.26 1.57
C LEU A 37 7.40 10.32 2.68
N THR A 38 6.55 11.33 2.60
CA THR A 38 6.44 12.39 3.61
C THR A 38 5.96 11.83 4.96
N ASP A 39 5.00 10.92 4.96
CA ASP A 39 4.53 10.26 6.19
C ASP A 39 5.66 9.48 6.86
N LEU A 40 6.41 8.71 6.09
CA LEU A 40 7.54 7.93 6.59
C LEU A 40 8.69 8.81 7.10
N GLU A 41 8.98 9.92 6.40
CA GLU A 41 9.98 10.89 6.84
C GLU A 41 9.60 11.52 8.19
N ALA A 42 8.33 11.88 8.37
CA ALA A 42 7.83 12.43 9.63
C ALA A 42 7.92 11.44 10.80
N ARG A 43 7.76 10.15 10.54
CA ARG A 43 7.82 9.09 11.55
C ARG A 43 9.25 8.62 11.84
N LEU A 44 10.09 8.58 10.81
CA LEU A 44 11.49 8.12 10.88
C LEU A 44 12.44 9.31 10.92
N GLN A 45 12.36 10.12 11.96
CA GLN A 45 13.09 11.38 12.09
C GLN A 45 14.63 11.22 12.06
N THR A 46 15.14 10.03 12.32
CA THR A 46 16.58 9.73 12.31
C THR A 46 17.11 9.26 10.96
N VAL A 47 16.23 9.06 9.99
CA VAL A 47 16.57 8.58 8.65
C VAL A 47 16.27 9.67 7.63
N ASP A 48 17.25 9.98 6.79
CA ASP A 48 17.05 10.98 5.75
C ASP A 48 16.11 10.51 4.64
N LYS A 49 15.41 11.45 4.04
CA LYS A 49 14.40 11.21 2.98
C LYS A 49 14.95 10.40 1.82
N SER A 50 16.19 10.68 1.40
CA SER A 50 16.83 9.96 0.30
C SER A 50 17.06 8.48 0.62
N SER A 51 17.43 8.16 1.85
CA SER A 51 17.60 6.78 2.32
C SER A 51 16.28 6.03 2.38
N ILE A 52 15.20 6.69 2.83
CA ILE A 52 13.85 6.13 2.82
C ILE A 52 13.40 5.84 1.39
N PHE A 53 13.57 6.80 0.49
CA PHE A 53 13.18 6.66 -0.91
C PHE A 53 13.93 5.52 -1.61
N ARG A 54 15.24 5.41 -1.43
CA ARG A 54 16.03 4.30 -1.97
C ARG A 54 15.60 2.95 -1.42
N THR A 55 15.28 2.90 -0.14
CA THR A 55 14.76 1.70 0.51
C THR A 55 13.42 1.27 -0.08
N LEU A 56 12.49 2.21 -0.24
CA LEU A 56 11.17 1.94 -0.85
C LEU A 56 11.32 1.49 -2.31
N THR A 57 12.21 2.09 -3.08
CA THR A 57 12.50 1.67 -4.46
C THR A 57 13.03 0.23 -4.49
N HIS A 58 13.90 -0.13 -3.57
CA HIS A 58 14.39 -1.49 -3.43
C HIS A 58 13.29 -2.46 -3.02
N PHE A 59 12.42 -2.05 -2.10
CA PHE A 59 11.25 -2.85 -1.68
C PHE A 59 10.26 -3.09 -2.81
N LEU A 60 10.05 -2.09 -3.68
CA LEU A 60 9.22 -2.24 -4.89
C LEU A 60 9.76 -3.32 -5.81
N SER A 61 11.07 -3.32 -6.07
CA SER A 61 11.70 -4.30 -6.95
C SER A 61 11.69 -5.74 -6.40
N HIS A 62 11.52 -5.89 -5.09
CA HIS A 62 11.42 -7.20 -4.40
C HIS A 62 10.01 -7.56 -3.95
N HIS A 63 8.98 -6.83 -4.41
CA HIS A 63 7.57 -7.09 -4.09
C HIS A 63 7.25 -7.09 -2.59
N LEU A 64 7.98 -6.30 -1.80
CA LEU A 64 7.66 -6.04 -0.39
C LEU A 64 6.57 -4.99 -0.24
N VAL A 65 6.56 -4.02 -1.13
CA VAL A 65 5.57 -2.95 -1.17
C VAL A 65 5.06 -2.75 -2.59
N HIS A 66 3.87 -2.19 -2.71
CA HIS A 66 3.31 -1.70 -3.96
C HIS A 66 2.90 -0.24 -3.84
N ILE A 67 2.79 0.45 -4.96
CA ILE A 67 2.36 1.84 -5.01
C ILE A 67 0.84 1.89 -5.09
N VAL A 68 0.26 2.81 -4.31
CA VAL A 68 -1.15 3.16 -4.35
C VAL A 68 -1.27 4.62 -4.78
N GLU A 69 -1.97 4.86 -5.86
CA GLU A 69 -2.36 6.19 -6.30
C GLU A 69 -3.83 6.42 -5.93
N ASP A 70 -4.07 7.18 -4.89
CA ASP A 70 -5.39 7.40 -4.29
C ASP A 70 -6.06 8.71 -4.71
N GLY A 71 -5.49 9.40 -5.68
CA GLY A 71 -5.97 10.70 -6.15
C GLY A 71 -5.47 11.88 -5.33
N SER A 72 -4.67 11.67 -4.29
CA SER A 72 -4.09 12.76 -3.47
C SER A 72 -2.95 13.51 -4.17
N GLY A 73 -2.44 12.97 -5.29
CA GLY A 73 -1.27 13.49 -5.98
C GLY A 73 0.07 13.00 -5.39
N GLN A 74 0.03 12.27 -4.30
CA GLN A 74 1.21 11.64 -3.68
C GLN A 74 1.17 10.13 -3.87
N LYS A 75 2.31 9.56 -4.23
CA LYS A 75 2.47 8.11 -4.22
C LYS A 75 2.50 7.61 -2.78
N LYS A 76 1.69 6.62 -2.49
CA LYS A 76 1.69 5.91 -1.20
C LYS A 76 2.19 4.48 -1.40
N TYR A 77 2.84 3.97 -0.37
CA TYR A 77 3.43 2.65 -0.37
C TYR A 77 2.69 1.78 0.65
N ALA A 78 2.23 0.64 0.21
CA ALA A 78 1.54 -0.34 1.05
C ALA A 78 2.29 -1.67 1.01
N LEU A 79 2.27 -2.41 2.12
CA LEU A 79 2.85 -3.75 2.20
C LEU A 79 2.14 -4.71 1.25
N CYS A 80 2.93 -5.49 0.51
CA CYS A 80 2.41 -6.59 -0.28
C CYS A 80 2.02 -7.76 0.63
N MET A 81 0.86 -8.36 0.35
CA MET A 81 0.48 -9.64 0.93
C MET A 81 1.29 -10.78 0.30
N GLU A 82 1.31 -11.95 0.96
CA GLU A 82 2.08 -13.10 0.44
C GLU A 82 1.69 -13.50 -0.99
N ASN A 83 0.44 -13.30 -1.36
CA ASN A 83 -0.11 -13.61 -2.68
C ASN A 83 -0.26 -12.38 -3.59
N CYS A 84 0.44 -11.29 -3.31
CA CYS A 84 0.39 -10.10 -4.14
C CYS A 84 1.26 -10.28 -5.40
N HIS A 85 0.65 -10.17 -6.56
CA HIS A 85 1.31 -10.22 -7.86
C HIS A 85 1.56 -8.83 -8.48
N CYS A 86 1.63 -7.82 -7.61
CA CYS A 86 1.93 -6.45 -8.01
C CYS A 86 3.30 -6.38 -8.69
N GLY A 87 3.34 -5.92 -9.92
CA GLY A 87 4.57 -5.77 -10.72
C GLY A 87 4.90 -6.92 -11.66
N GLU A 88 4.09 -7.98 -11.71
CA GLU A 88 4.16 -8.93 -12.80
C GLU A 88 3.62 -8.32 -14.09
N PRO A 89 4.23 -8.65 -15.26
CA PRO A 89 3.68 -8.19 -16.51
C PRO A 89 2.23 -8.68 -16.64
N PHE A 90 1.39 -7.82 -17.11
CA PHE A 90 -0.05 -7.97 -17.20
C PHE A 90 -0.43 -9.26 -17.95
N HIS A 91 -0.64 -10.32 -17.20
CA HIS A 91 -1.25 -11.55 -17.69
C HIS A 91 -2.67 -11.65 -17.13
N GLU A 92 -3.67 -11.43 -17.99
CA GLU A 92 -5.08 -11.84 -17.84
C GLU A 92 -5.77 -11.59 -16.49
N ALA A 93 -5.10 -11.00 -15.53
CA ALA A 93 -5.48 -11.07 -14.14
C ALA A 93 -5.88 -9.70 -13.58
N MET A 94 -7.10 -9.30 -13.86
CA MET A 94 -7.83 -8.47 -12.90
C MET A 94 -7.98 -9.20 -11.53
N ASP A 95 -7.63 -10.49 -11.48
CA ASP A 95 -7.77 -11.33 -10.30
C ASP A 95 -6.80 -10.98 -9.16
N ASP A 96 -5.68 -10.32 -9.48
CA ASP A 96 -4.66 -9.93 -8.50
C ASP A 96 -4.79 -8.48 -8.02
N LEU A 97 -5.71 -7.74 -8.59
CA LEU A 97 -6.02 -6.40 -8.14
C LEU A 97 -6.80 -6.45 -6.83
N HIS A 98 -6.52 -5.54 -5.94
CA HIS A 98 -7.30 -5.38 -4.73
C HIS A 98 -7.83 -3.95 -4.60
N VAL A 99 -8.91 -3.82 -3.85
CA VAL A 99 -9.57 -2.55 -3.64
C VAL A 99 -8.78 -1.75 -2.60
N HIS A 100 -8.57 -0.48 -2.87
CA HIS A 100 -8.09 0.50 -1.90
C HIS A 100 -9.23 1.40 -1.47
N PHE A 101 -9.17 1.86 -0.24
CA PHE A 101 -10.13 2.82 0.30
C PHE A 101 -9.39 4.04 0.83
N ALA A 102 -9.64 5.19 0.24
CA ALA A 102 -9.07 6.47 0.68
C ALA A 102 -10.08 7.23 1.54
N CYS A 103 -9.74 7.46 2.80
CA CYS A 103 -10.58 8.24 3.69
C CYS A 103 -10.41 9.73 3.41
N GLU A 104 -11.51 10.40 3.08
CA GLU A 104 -11.52 11.82 2.77
C GLU A 104 -11.34 12.71 4.01
N ARG A 105 -11.53 12.16 5.20
CA ARG A 105 -11.43 12.91 6.45
C ARG A 105 -10.05 12.80 7.11
N CYS A 106 -9.54 11.60 7.32
CA CYS A 106 -8.24 11.40 7.96
C CYS A 106 -7.10 11.16 6.96
N HIS A 107 -7.42 11.06 5.66
CA HIS A 107 -6.48 10.86 4.56
C HIS A 107 -5.67 9.56 4.61
N ARG A 108 -6.08 8.59 5.44
CA ARG A 108 -5.51 7.24 5.43
C ARG A 108 -6.03 6.44 4.25
N THR A 109 -5.15 5.64 3.66
CA THR A 109 -5.50 4.76 2.54
C THR A 109 -5.28 3.32 2.95
N TYR A 110 -6.36 2.54 2.90
CA TYR A 110 -6.43 1.15 3.32
C TYR A 110 -6.36 0.23 2.11
N CYS A 111 -5.65 -0.90 2.24
CA CYS A 111 -5.77 -2.02 1.32
C CYS A 111 -6.88 -2.94 1.81
N LEU A 112 -7.94 -3.08 1.04
CA LEU A 112 -9.06 -3.97 1.35
C LEU A 112 -8.89 -5.26 0.57
N THR A 113 -8.19 -6.21 1.15
CA THR A 113 -7.98 -7.54 0.56
C THR A 113 -9.21 -8.42 0.75
N GLY A 114 -9.43 -9.37 -0.16
CA GLY A 114 -10.55 -10.30 -0.09
C GLY A 114 -11.89 -9.76 -0.58
N LEU A 115 -11.95 -8.54 -1.07
CA LEU A 115 -13.13 -8.01 -1.74
C LEU A 115 -13.12 -8.36 -3.22
N PRO A 116 -14.26 -8.80 -3.78
CA PRO A 116 -14.34 -9.10 -5.21
C PRO A 116 -14.22 -7.82 -6.04
N ILE A 117 -13.39 -7.87 -7.07
CA ILE A 117 -13.28 -6.79 -8.06
C ILE A 117 -14.20 -7.11 -9.23
N PRO A 118 -15.07 -6.19 -9.64
CA PRO A 118 -15.92 -6.40 -10.79
C PRO A 118 -15.08 -6.50 -12.08
N HIS A 119 -15.34 -7.52 -12.87
CA HIS A 119 -14.76 -7.65 -14.19
C HIS A 119 -15.37 -6.59 -15.12
N VAL A 120 -14.53 -5.74 -15.70
CA VAL A 120 -14.93 -4.72 -16.64
C VAL A 120 -14.51 -5.15 -18.05
N PRO A 121 -15.45 -5.59 -18.91
CA PRO A 121 -15.12 -5.94 -20.29
C PRO A 121 -14.78 -4.67 -21.08
N LEU A 122 -13.68 -4.71 -21.79
CA LEU A 122 -13.27 -3.61 -22.65
C LEU A 122 -13.85 -3.78 -24.08
N PRO A 123 -14.18 -2.68 -24.77
CA PRO A 123 -14.52 -2.73 -26.17
C PRO A 123 -13.38 -3.28 -27.03
N GLU A 124 -13.73 -3.77 -28.20
CA GLU A 124 -12.74 -4.30 -29.16
C GLU A 124 -11.68 -3.24 -29.52
N GLY A 125 -10.43 -3.66 -29.56
CA GLY A 125 -9.29 -2.79 -29.89
C GLY A 125 -8.67 -2.06 -28.71
N PHE A 126 -9.29 -2.07 -27.53
CA PHE A 126 -8.69 -1.50 -26.32
C PHE A 126 -7.69 -2.49 -25.69
N ARG A 127 -6.54 -1.99 -25.28
CA ARG A 127 -5.53 -2.77 -24.56
C ARG A 127 -5.34 -2.17 -23.17
N LEU A 128 -5.64 -2.95 -22.14
CA LEU A 128 -5.45 -2.55 -20.76
C LEU A 128 -3.99 -2.71 -20.34
N HIS A 129 -3.41 -1.67 -19.75
CA HIS A 129 -2.07 -1.72 -19.16
C HIS A 129 -2.11 -1.72 -17.64
N THR A 130 -2.97 -0.92 -17.05
CA THR A 130 -3.14 -0.82 -15.60
C THR A 130 -4.60 -0.58 -15.27
N ALA A 131 -5.01 -1.01 -14.09
CA ALA A 131 -6.31 -0.69 -13.53
C ALA A 131 -6.15 -0.45 -12.02
N ASP A 132 -6.79 0.58 -11.51
CA ASP A 132 -6.81 0.92 -10.10
C ASP A 132 -8.25 0.95 -9.60
N PHE A 133 -8.49 0.35 -8.44
CA PHE A 133 -9.78 0.39 -7.78
C PHE A 133 -9.63 1.13 -6.45
N VAL A 134 -10.02 2.38 -6.42
CA VAL A 134 -9.95 3.23 -5.23
C VAL A 134 -11.36 3.73 -4.91
N LEU A 135 -11.82 3.41 -3.71
CA LEU A 135 -13.07 3.92 -3.15
C LEU A 135 -12.77 5.11 -2.25
N HIS A 136 -13.59 6.11 -2.31
CA HIS A 136 -13.49 7.32 -1.49
C HIS A 136 -14.67 7.45 -0.55
N GLY A 137 -14.42 7.84 0.68
CA GLY A 137 -15.45 8.00 1.70
C GLY A 137 -14.85 8.18 3.09
N TRP A 138 -15.53 7.72 4.12
CA TRP A 138 -15.05 7.81 5.49
C TRP A 138 -14.73 6.42 6.04
N CYS A 139 -13.57 6.26 6.65
CA CYS A 139 -13.20 5.02 7.34
C CYS A 139 -14.08 4.81 8.59
N PRO A 140 -14.10 3.60 9.18
CA PRO A 140 -14.94 3.30 10.34
C PRO A 140 -14.77 4.25 11.52
N GLU A 141 -13.54 4.68 11.80
CA GLU A 141 -13.26 5.65 12.86
C GLU A 141 -13.90 7.01 12.55
N CYS A 142 -13.68 7.53 11.34
CA CYS A 142 -14.22 8.82 10.94
C CYS A 142 -15.73 8.82 10.79
N ALA A 143 -16.32 7.70 10.36
CA ALA A 143 -17.77 7.54 10.27
C ALA A 143 -18.45 7.56 11.64
N ARG A 144 -17.84 6.93 12.64
CA ARG A 144 -18.34 6.98 14.04
C ARG A 144 -18.38 8.39 14.61
N PHE A 145 -17.30 9.14 14.44
CA PHE A 145 -17.25 10.55 14.89
C PHE A 145 -18.31 11.44 14.22
N ALA A 146 -18.65 11.16 12.96
CA ALA A 146 -19.69 11.91 12.26
C ALA A 146 -21.09 11.60 12.79
N ALA A 147 -21.35 10.36 13.20
CA ALA A 147 -22.63 9.97 13.80
C ALA A 147 -22.83 10.60 15.19
N GLU A 148 -21.76 10.72 15.99
CA GLU A 148 -21.79 11.33 17.34
C GLU A 148 -21.99 12.85 17.31
N THR A 149 -21.65 13.52 16.20
CA THR A 149 -21.80 14.99 16.06
C THR A 149 -23.17 15.41 15.53
N GLN A 150 -24.06 14.47 15.20
CA GLN A 150 -25.42 14.76 14.70
C GLN A 150 -26.52 14.60 15.78
N GLU A 151 -26.17 14.33 17.02
CA GLU A 151 -27.10 14.34 18.16
C GLU A 151 -27.10 15.68 18.91
#